data_b32102da601c08c60e38b1873a9fc7eb
#
_entry.id   b32102da601c08c60e38b1873a9fc7eb
#
_cell.length_a   1.000
_cell.length_b   1.000
_cell.length_c   1.000
_cell.angle_alpha   90.00
_cell.angle_beta   90.00
_cell.angle_gamma   90.00
#
_symmetry.space_group_name_H-M   'P 1'
#
loop_
_entity.id
_entity.type
_entity.pdbx_description
1 polymer ?
#
loop_
_entity_poly.entity_id
_entity_poly.type
_entity_poly.pdbx_seq_one_letter_code
_entity_poly.pdbx_strand_id
1 'polypeptide(L)'
;MTPAVPISAAFLERLRRRDPDALAEAVRDHARPLMRAARGLGFAEQDAEDLVQDVFKTFIERLDSFEGRSQLRTWLFGILHRKAMERRRASIMDDRMDPIDEVFESRFDAKGNWSRPPADLERLMLSNEIGKLIRGCMDGLSVNQREAFVLREVEGLDTGEICKILDVSVTNFGVLMHRARTRLRECLEAKGLEQTRSQGRT
;
A
#
# COMPACT_ATOMS: atom_id res chain seq x y z
N MET A 1 -5.16 10.06 11.79
CA MET A 1 -3.74 10.03 11.36
C MET A 1 -2.90 9.97 12.61
N THR A 2 -2.39 8.80 12.95
CA THR A 2 -1.42 8.66 14.06
C THR A 2 -0.09 9.20 13.56
N PRO A 3 0.54 10.16 14.25
CA PRO A 3 1.83 10.67 13.83
C PRO A 3 2.84 9.53 13.82
N ALA A 4 3.66 9.52 12.79
CA ALA A 4 4.75 8.59 12.59
C ALA A 4 5.73 8.69 13.77
N VAL A 5 5.67 7.78 14.74
CA VAL A 5 6.60 7.74 15.86
C VAL A 5 7.91 7.12 15.34
N PRO A 6 9.03 7.87 15.38
CA PRO A 6 10.33 7.31 15.00
C PRO A 6 10.64 6.10 15.89
N ILE A 7 11.31 5.10 15.31
CA ILE A 7 11.80 3.97 16.09
C ILE A 7 12.67 4.48 17.25
N SER A 8 12.42 4.02 18.47
CA SER A 8 13.25 4.43 19.59
C SER A 8 14.68 3.91 19.45
N ALA A 9 15.68 4.70 19.81
CA ALA A 9 17.08 4.27 19.77
C ALA A 9 17.32 2.97 20.54
N ALA A 10 16.64 2.80 21.68
CA ALA A 10 16.72 1.59 22.49
C ALA A 10 16.17 0.36 21.76
N PHE A 11 15.03 0.48 21.05
CA PHE A 11 14.46 -0.62 20.31
C PHE A 11 15.32 -0.98 19.08
N LEU A 12 15.85 0.04 18.38
CA LEU A 12 16.78 -0.17 17.28
C LEU A 12 18.03 -0.92 17.72
N GLU A 13 18.58 -0.57 18.88
CA GLU A 13 19.77 -1.25 19.42
C GLU A 13 19.46 -2.70 19.80
N ARG A 14 18.31 -2.98 20.39
CA ARG A 14 17.86 -4.36 20.67
C ARG A 14 17.70 -5.17 19.38
N LEU A 15 17.09 -4.57 18.34
CA LEU A 15 16.97 -5.22 17.04
C LEU A 15 18.35 -5.54 16.45
N ARG A 16 19.32 -4.61 16.48
CA ARG A 16 20.68 -4.82 15.97
C ARG A 16 21.42 -5.95 16.71
N ARG A 17 21.17 -6.09 18.01
CA ARG A 17 21.70 -7.21 18.81
C ARG A 17 20.95 -8.53 18.57
N ARG A 18 19.96 -8.51 17.66
CA ARG A 18 19.11 -9.66 17.35
C ARG A 18 18.40 -10.24 18.58
N ASP A 19 18.01 -9.33 19.51
CA ASP A 19 17.24 -9.67 20.69
C ASP A 19 15.94 -10.38 20.28
N PRO A 20 15.68 -11.63 20.75
CA PRO A 20 14.53 -12.41 20.30
C PRO A 20 13.19 -11.74 20.58
N ASP A 21 13.07 -11.02 21.70
CA ASP A 21 11.83 -10.34 22.08
C ASP A 21 11.59 -9.12 21.20
N ALA A 22 12.65 -8.37 20.83
CA ALA A 22 12.53 -7.24 19.90
C ALA A 22 12.18 -7.71 18.48
N LEU A 23 12.74 -8.82 18.02
CA LEU A 23 12.39 -9.43 16.74
C LEU A 23 10.93 -9.93 16.75
N ALA A 24 10.50 -10.60 17.81
CA ALA A 24 9.13 -11.07 17.97
C ALA A 24 8.12 -9.90 18.01
N GLU A 25 8.49 -8.79 18.68
CA GLU A 25 7.71 -7.55 18.70
C GLU A 25 7.56 -6.98 17.28
N ALA A 26 8.68 -6.84 16.54
CA ALA A 26 8.66 -6.35 15.16
C ALA A 26 7.78 -7.21 14.24
N VAL A 27 7.85 -8.53 14.35
CA VAL A 27 7.01 -9.45 13.58
C VAL A 27 5.54 -9.29 13.95
N ARG A 28 5.21 -9.29 15.23
CA ARG A 28 3.84 -9.18 15.75
C ARG A 28 3.15 -7.90 15.28
N ASP A 29 3.87 -6.78 15.32
CA ASP A 29 3.30 -5.47 14.99
C ASP A 29 3.13 -5.27 13.49
N HIS A 30 3.96 -5.93 12.67
CA HIS A 30 3.99 -5.68 11.23
C HIS A 30 3.48 -6.83 10.36
N ALA A 31 3.29 -8.05 10.89
CA ALA A 31 2.84 -9.18 10.08
C ALA A 31 1.45 -8.95 9.46
N ARG A 32 0.48 -8.47 10.24
CA ARG A 32 -0.89 -8.22 9.74
C ARG A 32 -0.94 -7.09 8.70
N PRO A 33 -0.32 -5.92 8.89
CA PRO A 33 -0.19 -4.89 7.86
C PRO A 33 0.46 -5.40 6.57
N LEU A 34 1.59 -6.10 6.65
CA LEU A 34 2.26 -6.66 5.48
C LEU A 34 1.39 -7.69 4.75
N MET A 35 0.70 -8.56 5.49
CA MET A 35 -0.23 -9.55 4.94
C MET A 35 -1.39 -8.87 4.21
N ARG A 36 -1.99 -7.84 4.82
CA ARG A 36 -3.07 -7.06 4.23
C ARG A 36 -2.62 -6.37 2.94
N ALA A 37 -1.41 -5.79 2.94
CA ALA A 37 -0.84 -5.18 1.75
C ALA A 37 -0.55 -6.21 0.66
N ALA A 38 0.06 -7.35 0.97
CA ALA A 38 0.32 -8.42 0.00
C ALA A 38 -0.98 -8.93 -0.65
N ARG A 39 -2.04 -9.14 0.15
CA ARG A 39 -3.38 -9.46 -0.35
C ARG A 39 -3.96 -8.33 -1.20
N GLY A 40 -3.80 -7.09 -0.77
CA GLY A 40 -4.18 -5.88 -1.51
C GLY A 40 -3.47 -5.78 -2.86
N LEU A 41 -2.24 -6.21 -2.96
CA LEU A 41 -1.49 -6.30 -4.21
C LEU A 41 -1.98 -7.43 -5.14
N GLY A 42 -2.84 -8.33 -4.68
CA GLY A 42 -3.45 -9.38 -5.51
C GLY A 42 -2.80 -10.75 -5.36
N PHE A 43 -1.89 -10.94 -4.43
CA PHE A 43 -1.36 -12.25 -4.14
C PHE A 43 -2.44 -13.14 -3.50
N ALA A 44 -2.50 -14.40 -3.89
CA ALA A 44 -3.32 -15.42 -3.23
C ALA A 44 -2.88 -15.57 -1.76
N GLU A 45 -3.70 -16.19 -0.92
CA GLU A 45 -3.42 -16.24 0.52
C GLU A 45 -2.06 -16.88 0.81
N GLN A 46 -1.79 -18.03 0.22
CA GLN A 46 -0.54 -18.75 0.39
C GLN A 46 0.67 -17.97 -0.16
N ASP A 47 0.54 -17.38 -1.37
CA ASP A 47 1.62 -16.55 -1.95
C ASP A 47 1.90 -15.30 -1.11
N ALA A 48 0.85 -14.73 -0.49
CA ALA A 48 0.99 -13.58 0.41
C ALA A 48 1.70 -13.97 1.71
N GLU A 49 1.42 -15.15 2.28
CA GLU A 49 2.12 -15.70 3.43
C GLU A 49 3.60 -15.92 3.14
N ASP A 50 3.91 -16.58 2.03
CA ASP A 50 5.28 -16.79 1.58
C ASP A 50 6.03 -15.48 1.31
N LEU A 51 5.34 -14.50 0.72
CA LEU A 51 5.91 -13.18 0.48
C LEU A 51 6.24 -12.46 1.80
N VAL A 52 5.35 -12.51 2.79
CA VAL A 52 5.57 -11.90 4.11
C VAL A 52 6.68 -12.62 4.88
N GLN A 53 6.77 -13.94 4.79
CA GLN A 53 7.90 -14.69 5.36
C GLN A 53 9.23 -14.25 4.72
N ASP A 54 9.30 -14.12 3.39
CA ASP A 54 10.47 -13.62 2.69
C ASP A 54 10.84 -12.18 3.09
N VAL A 55 9.84 -11.35 3.38
CA VAL A 55 10.07 -9.98 3.90
C VAL A 55 10.78 -10.05 5.25
N PHE A 56 10.27 -10.85 6.20
CA PHE A 56 10.88 -10.96 7.53
C PHE A 56 12.25 -11.64 7.49
N LYS A 57 12.43 -12.64 6.64
CA LYS A 57 13.75 -13.25 6.40
C LYS A 57 14.75 -12.19 5.93
N THR A 58 14.39 -11.42 4.89
CA THR A 58 15.25 -10.34 4.37
C THR A 58 15.46 -9.24 5.40
N PHE A 59 14.45 -8.92 6.21
CA PHE A 59 14.56 -7.99 7.33
C PHE A 59 15.66 -8.42 8.29
N ILE A 60 15.62 -9.67 8.76
CA ILE A 60 16.60 -10.21 9.70
C ILE A 60 18.01 -10.26 9.08
N GLU A 61 18.12 -10.68 7.82
CA GLU A 61 19.39 -10.74 7.10
C GLU A 61 20.04 -9.36 6.92
N ARG A 62 19.22 -8.31 6.69
CA ARG A 62 19.69 -6.94 6.40
C ARG A 62 19.57 -5.99 7.58
N LEU A 63 19.31 -6.49 8.78
CA LEU A 63 19.06 -5.68 9.96
C LEU A 63 20.24 -4.74 10.29
N ASP A 64 21.45 -5.18 10.07
CA ASP A 64 22.68 -4.39 10.30
C ASP A 64 22.76 -3.17 9.37
N SER A 65 22.10 -3.21 8.21
CA SER A 65 22.00 -2.10 7.27
C SER A 65 20.87 -1.10 7.59
N PHE A 66 20.01 -1.43 8.56
CA PHE A 66 18.93 -0.54 8.98
C PHE A 66 19.46 0.52 9.95
N GLU A 67 19.63 1.74 9.44
CA GLU A 67 20.20 2.85 10.20
C GLU A 67 19.16 3.63 11.04
N GLY A 68 17.87 3.27 10.95
CA GLY A 68 16.80 3.99 11.66
C GLY A 68 16.43 5.35 11.07
N ARG A 69 16.92 5.67 9.85
CA ARG A 69 16.59 6.92 9.13
C ARG A 69 15.14 6.99 8.65
N SER A 70 14.46 5.86 8.62
CA SER A 70 13.02 5.73 8.34
C SER A 70 12.37 4.94 9.46
N GLN A 71 11.04 4.95 9.49
CA GLN A 71 10.31 4.03 10.35
C GLN A 71 10.57 2.59 9.92
N LEU A 72 10.53 1.67 10.88
CA LEU A 72 10.64 0.23 10.60
C LEU A 72 9.57 -0.22 9.60
N ARG A 73 8.35 0.28 9.79
CA ARG A 73 7.23 0.02 8.90
C ARG A 73 7.54 0.39 7.44
N THR A 74 8.02 1.61 7.19
CA THR A 74 8.38 2.08 5.85
C THR A 74 9.46 1.20 5.21
N TRP A 75 10.45 0.80 6.00
CA TRP A 75 11.51 -0.09 5.52
C TRP A 75 10.99 -1.48 5.16
N LEU A 76 10.12 -2.07 6.00
CA LEU A 76 9.48 -3.37 5.73
C LEU A 76 8.59 -3.31 4.48
N PHE A 77 7.81 -2.24 4.28
CA PHE A 77 7.05 -2.06 3.03
C PHE A 77 7.95 -1.88 1.82
N GLY A 78 9.11 -1.25 1.95
CA GLY A 78 10.13 -1.19 0.89
C GLY A 78 10.70 -2.57 0.53
N ILE A 79 10.85 -3.47 1.51
CA ILE A 79 11.24 -4.87 1.24
C ILE A 79 10.09 -5.60 0.55
N LEU A 80 8.84 -5.43 1.04
CA LEU A 80 7.64 -6.03 0.43
C LEU A 80 7.51 -5.63 -1.04
N HIS A 81 7.63 -4.34 -1.34
CA HIS A 81 7.61 -3.82 -2.71
C HIS A 81 8.60 -4.55 -3.62
N ARG A 82 9.87 -4.56 -3.24
CA ARG A 82 10.92 -5.21 -4.03
C ARG A 82 10.65 -6.69 -4.26
N LYS A 83 10.27 -7.42 -3.23
CA LYS A 83 9.94 -8.85 -3.32
C LYS A 83 8.69 -9.10 -4.17
N ALA A 84 7.67 -8.26 -4.06
CA ALA A 84 6.48 -8.34 -4.90
C ALA A 84 6.80 -8.12 -6.38
N MET A 85 7.66 -7.12 -6.69
CA MET A 85 8.11 -6.86 -8.05
C MET A 85 8.97 -7.99 -8.61
N GLU A 86 9.88 -8.56 -7.80
CA GLU A 86 10.69 -9.73 -8.18
C GLU A 86 9.79 -10.91 -8.58
N ARG A 87 8.79 -11.26 -7.75
CA ARG A 87 7.84 -12.35 -8.04
C ARG A 87 7.02 -12.10 -9.29
N ARG A 88 6.59 -10.85 -9.52
CA ARG A 88 5.82 -10.48 -10.71
C ARG A 88 6.66 -10.49 -11.98
N ARG A 89 7.90 -10.01 -11.95
CA ARG A 89 8.81 -10.09 -13.11
C ARG A 89 9.07 -11.54 -13.54
N ALA A 90 9.10 -12.46 -12.60
CA ALA A 90 9.17 -13.89 -12.89
C ALA A 90 7.88 -14.44 -13.54
N SER A 91 6.74 -13.75 -13.35
CA SER A 91 5.40 -14.18 -13.79
C SER A 91 4.86 -13.43 -15.01
N ILE A 92 5.29 -12.18 -15.30
CA ILE A 92 4.66 -11.33 -16.32
C ILE A 92 5.70 -10.45 -17.03
N MET A 93 5.75 -10.61 -18.34
CA MET A 93 6.45 -9.75 -19.29
C MET A 93 5.49 -8.71 -19.89
N ASP A 94 4.66 -8.02 -19.08
CA ASP A 94 3.85 -6.90 -19.61
C ASP A 94 3.33 -5.97 -18.51
N ASP A 95 4.15 -5.00 -18.10
CA ASP A 95 3.65 -3.80 -17.42
C ASP A 95 4.04 -2.59 -18.28
N ARG A 96 3.25 -2.33 -19.32
CA ARG A 96 3.40 -1.13 -20.16
C ARG A 96 3.14 0.07 -19.27
N MET A 97 4.14 0.93 -19.13
CA MET A 97 3.99 2.27 -18.58
C MET A 97 2.86 2.97 -19.33
N ASP A 98 1.73 3.18 -18.66
CA ASP A 98 0.65 4.03 -19.19
C ASP A 98 1.22 5.43 -19.47
N PRO A 99 1.05 5.98 -20.70
CA PRO A 99 1.50 7.33 -21.00
C PRO A 99 0.87 8.33 -20.05
N ILE A 100 1.65 9.33 -19.64
CA ILE A 100 1.17 10.44 -18.80
C ILE A 100 0.25 11.30 -19.68
N ASP A 101 -1.06 11.31 -19.38
CA ASP A 101 -2.00 12.24 -19.99
C ASP A 101 -1.86 13.62 -19.36
N GLU A 102 -1.57 14.65 -20.16
CA GLU A 102 -1.33 16.04 -19.75
C GLU A 102 -2.58 16.76 -19.15
N VAL A 103 -3.73 16.11 -19.12
CA VAL A 103 -5.01 16.72 -18.67
C VAL A 103 -5.10 16.87 -17.13
N PHE A 104 -4.10 16.45 -16.36
CA PHE A 104 -4.23 16.19 -14.93
C PHE A 104 -3.79 17.29 -13.96
N GLU A 105 -3.13 18.34 -14.41
CA GLU A 105 -2.57 19.34 -13.49
C GLU A 105 -3.62 20.21 -12.74
N SER A 106 -4.86 20.28 -13.21
CA SER A 106 -5.87 21.21 -12.67
C SER A 106 -6.72 20.68 -11.50
N ARG A 107 -6.56 19.44 -11.04
CA ARG A 107 -7.44 18.82 -10.04
C ARG A 107 -6.77 18.46 -8.71
N PHE A 108 -5.50 18.80 -8.53
CA PHE A 108 -4.77 18.59 -7.29
C PHE A 108 -4.42 19.91 -6.62
N ASP A 109 -4.47 19.93 -5.26
CA ASP A 109 -3.84 21.00 -4.51
C ASP A 109 -2.31 20.85 -4.60
N ALA A 110 -1.56 21.91 -4.27
CA ALA A 110 -0.11 21.94 -4.29
C ALA A 110 0.57 20.89 -3.37
N LYS A 111 -0.23 20.11 -2.60
CA LYS A 111 0.20 19.03 -1.70
C LYS A 111 -0.23 17.64 -2.21
N GLY A 112 -0.80 17.54 -3.41
CA GLY A 112 -1.25 16.28 -3.98
C GLY A 112 -2.49 15.68 -3.28
N ASN A 113 -3.26 16.48 -2.53
CA ASN A 113 -4.47 16.03 -1.85
C ASN A 113 -5.70 16.31 -2.68
N TRP A 114 -6.64 15.40 -2.59
CA TRP A 114 -7.92 15.53 -3.29
C TRP A 114 -8.88 16.44 -2.53
N SER A 115 -9.59 17.34 -3.24
CA SER A 115 -10.54 18.28 -2.66
C SER A 115 -11.83 17.64 -2.11
N ARG A 116 -12.05 16.34 -2.32
CA ARG A 116 -13.14 15.54 -1.69
C ARG A 116 -12.70 14.10 -1.46
N PRO A 117 -12.36 13.71 -0.22
CA PRO A 117 -12.05 12.32 0.10
C PRO A 117 -13.30 11.44 -0.02
N PRO A 118 -13.21 10.21 -0.57
CA PRO A 118 -14.29 9.24 -0.48
C PRO A 118 -14.51 8.80 0.98
N ALA A 119 -15.76 8.42 1.30
CA ALA A 119 -16.10 7.93 2.62
C ALA A 119 -15.30 6.67 2.95
N ASP A 120 -14.97 6.54 4.21
CA ASP A 120 -14.33 5.47 4.99
C ASP A 120 -14.18 4.12 4.25
N LEU A 121 -13.16 4.03 3.39
CA LEU A 121 -12.89 2.86 2.56
C LEU A 121 -12.46 1.65 3.41
N GLU A 122 -11.82 1.91 4.54
CA GLU A 122 -11.36 0.88 5.48
C GLU A 122 -12.57 0.13 6.08
N ARG A 123 -13.63 0.87 6.41
CA ARG A 123 -14.88 0.31 6.93
C ARG A 123 -15.67 -0.46 5.86
N LEU A 124 -15.57 -0.01 4.60
CA LEU A 124 -16.19 -0.70 3.45
C LEU A 124 -15.45 -2.01 3.11
N MET A 125 -14.13 -2.07 3.27
CA MET A 125 -13.34 -3.28 3.01
C MET A 125 -13.55 -4.38 4.07
N LEU A 126 -14.08 -4.03 5.23
CA LEU A 126 -14.39 -4.99 6.31
C LEU A 126 -15.72 -5.76 6.10
N SER A 127 -16.61 -5.28 5.22
CA SER A 127 -17.81 -6.04 4.88
C SER A 127 -17.47 -7.07 3.79
N ASN A 128 -17.85 -8.34 4.02
CA ASN A 128 -17.45 -9.46 3.14
C ASN A 128 -17.87 -9.29 1.67
N GLU A 129 -18.99 -8.65 1.38
CA GLU A 129 -19.49 -8.48 0.01
C GLU A 129 -18.87 -7.26 -0.67
N ILE A 130 -18.85 -6.11 -0.01
CA ILE A 130 -18.27 -4.87 -0.53
C ILE A 130 -16.75 -5.03 -0.67
N GLY A 131 -16.10 -5.70 0.28
CA GLY A 131 -14.68 -6.01 0.18
C GLY A 131 -14.32 -6.89 -1.02
N LYS A 132 -15.19 -7.85 -1.40
CA LYS A 132 -15.02 -8.66 -2.62
C LYS A 132 -15.16 -7.81 -3.88
N LEU A 133 -16.14 -6.89 -3.90
CA LEU A 133 -16.37 -5.99 -5.03
C LEU A 133 -15.19 -5.02 -5.23
N ILE A 134 -14.67 -4.42 -4.15
CA ILE A 134 -13.50 -3.54 -4.21
C ILE A 134 -12.28 -4.32 -4.71
N ARG A 135 -12.01 -5.51 -4.16
CA ARG A 135 -10.90 -6.35 -4.62
C ARG A 135 -11.03 -6.68 -6.11
N GLY A 136 -12.22 -7.07 -6.57
CA GLY A 136 -12.46 -7.32 -7.99
C GLY A 136 -12.32 -6.09 -8.89
N CYS A 137 -12.54 -4.87 -8.35
CA CYS A 137 -12.25 -3.63 -9.07
C CYS A 137 -10.76 -3.28 -9.05
N MET A 138 -10.04 -3.63 -7.98
CA MET A 138 -8.60 -3.45 -7.89
C MET A 138 -7.83 -4.29 -8.91
N ASP A 139 -8.40 -5.41 -9.38
CA ASP A 139 -7.79 -6.24 -10.43
C ASP A 139 -7.67 -5.50 -11.78
N GLY A 140 -8.48 -4.46 -12.01
CA GLY A 140 -8.39 -3.57 -13.17
C GLY A 140 -7.33 -2.46 -13.06
N LEU A 141 -6.65 -2.34 -11.92
CA LEU A 141 -5.57 -1.35 -11.74
C LEU A 141 -4.24 -1.90 -12.24
N SER A 142 -3.38 -1.02 -12.80
CA SER A 142 -1.99 -1.38 -13.02
C SER A 142 -1.29 -1.65 -11.68
N VAL A 143 -0.18 -2.38 -11.71
CA VAL A 143 0.57 -2.75 -10.50
C VAL A 143 0.92 -1.53 -9.66
N ASN A 144 1.47 -0.49 -10.29
CA ASN A 144 1.89 0.73 -9.59
C ASN A 144 0.69 1.52 -9.03
N GLN A 145 -0.44 1.59 -9.77
CA GLN A 145 -1.68 2.21 -9.29
C GLN A 145 -2.24 1.47 -8.08
N ARG A 146 -2.28 0.15 -8.15
CA ARG A 146 -2.78 -0.72 -7.10
C ARG A 146 -1.94 -0.60 -5.83
N GLU A 147 -0.62 -0.60 -5.99
CA GLU A 147 0.30 -0.48 -4.86
C GLU A 147 0.25 0.89 -4.20
N ALA A 148 0.29 1.97 -4.98
CA ALA A 148 0.12 3.33 -4.48
C ALA A 148 -1.18 3.47 -3.68
N PHE A 149 -2.28 2.91 -4.20
CA PHE A 149 -3.58 2.91 -3.55
C PHE A 149 -3.58 2.12 -2.23
N VAL A 150 -3.03 0.91 -2.21
CA VAL A 150 -2.95 0.08 -1.01
C VAL A 150 -2.12 0.76 0.07
N LEU A 151 -0.94 1.26 -0.27
CA LEU A 151 -0.06 1.92 0.70
C LEU A 151 -0.71 3.19 1.28
N ARG A 152 -1.46 3.94 0.47
CA ARG A 152 -2.11 5.18 0.90
C ARG A 152 -3.41 4.94 1.66
N GLU A 153 -4.37 4.22 1.05
CA GLU A 153 -5.75 4.14 1.55
C GLU A 153 -5.95 3.00 2.54
N VAL A 154 -5.18 1.91 2.41
CA VAL A 154 -5.32 0.75 3.29
C VAL A 154 -4.31 0.82 4.42
N GLU A 155 -3.06 1.15 4.12
CA GLU A 155 -2.01 1.17 5.11
C GLU A 155 -1.76 2.56 5.71
N GLY A 156 -2.31 3.63 5.12
CA GLY A 156 -2.25 4.99 5.68
C GLY A 156 -0.85 5.60 5.72
N LEU A 157 0.07 5.19 4.83
CA LEU A 157 1.39 5.79 4.75
C LEU A 157 1.30 7.22 4.21
N ASP A 158 2.27 8.06 4.58
CA ASP A 158 2.35 9.40 4.02
C ASP A 158 2.94 9.40 2.60
N THR A 159 2.74 10.51 1.89
CA THR A 159 3.22 10.68 0.51
C THR A 159 4.73 10.50 0.39
N GLY A 160 5.50 11.03 1.33
CA GLY A 160 6.97 10.94 1.30
C GLY A 160 7.46 9.51 1.53
N GLU A 161 6.80 8.75 2.39
CA GLU A 161 7.08 7.33 2.62
C GLU A 161 6.78 6.51 1.36
N ILE A 162 5.61 6.72 0.76
CA ILE A 162 5.19 5.98 -0.44
C ILE A 162 6.12 6.29 -1.61
N CYS A 163 6.46 7.56 -1.83
CA CYS A 163 7.40 7.94 -2.88
C CYS A 163 8.77 7.25 -2.73
N LYS A 164 9.26 7.10 -1.50
CA LYS A 164 10.51 6.35 -1.22
C LYS A 164 10.38 4.84 -1.45
N ILE A 165 9.21 4.25 -1.13
CA ILE A 165 8.95 2.83 -1.32
C ILE A 165 8.88 2.49 -2.81
N LEU A 166 8.11 3.27 -3.57
CA LEU A 166 7.83 3.03 -5.00
C LEU A 166 8.89 3.61 -5.93
N ASP A 167 9.85 4.39 -5.40
CA ASP A 167 10.86 5.12 -6.18
C ASP A 167 10.25 6.04 -7.24
N VAL A 168 9.26 6.86 -6.84
CA VAL A 168 8.54 7.78 -7.72
C VAL A 168 8.56 9.21 -7.17
N SER A 169 8.40 10.20 -8.04
CA SER A 169 8.19 11.59 -7.64
C SER A 169 6.82 11.80 -7.00
N VAL A 170 6.66 12.87 -6.21
CA VAL A 170 5.36 13.27 -5.63
C VAL A 170 4.31 13.50 -6.71
N THR A 171 4.70 14.11 -7.83
CA THR A 171 3.81 14.34 -8.98
C THR A 171 3.33 13.03 -9.57
N ASN A 172 4.26 12.08 -9.81
CA ASN A 172 3.90 10.76 -10.36
C ASN A 172 3.01 9.97 -9.39
N PHE A 173 3.31 10.01 -8.10
CA PHE A 173 2.41 9.42 -7.08
C PHE A 173 1.00 10.02 -7.16
N GLY A 174 0.88 11.35 -7.31
CA GLY A 174 -0.41 12.02 -7.50
C GLY A 174 -1.18 11.46 -8.71
N VAL A 175 -0.50 11.27 -9.85
CA VAL A 175 -1.07 10.69 -11.07
C VAL A 175 -1.52 9.25 -10.83
N LEU A 176 -0.69 8.42 -10.19
CA LEU A 176 -1.04 7.03 -9.86
C LEU A 176 -2.29 6.96 -9.00
N MET A 177 -2.37 7.77 -7.95
CA MET A 177 -3.52 7.83 -7.05
C MET A 177 -4.80 8.30 -7.74
N HIS A 178 -4.70 9.33 -8.59
CA HIS A 178 -5.84 9.81 -9.35
C HIS A 178 -6.39 8.71 -10.28
N ARG A 179 -5.52 8.09 -11.08
CA ARG A 179 -5.92 7.01 -12.01
C ARG A 179 -6.52 5.82 -11.26
N ALA A 180 -5.91 5.42 -10.15
CA ALA A 180 -6.44 4.35 -9.31
C ALA A 180 -7.85 4.65 -8.81
N ARG A 181 -8.08 5.86 -8.27
CA ARG A 181 -9.38 6.27 -7.75
C ARG A 181 -10.44 6.40 -8.85
N THR A 182 -10.08 6.92 -10.02
CA THR A 182 -10.99 7.05 -11.17
C THR A 182 -11.43 5.67 -11.65
N ARG A 183 -10.49 4.76 -11.92
CA ARG A 183 -10.81 3.39 -12.36
C ARG A 183 -11.64 2.61 -11.34
N LEU A 184 -11.32 2.75 -10.05
CA LEU A 184 -12.12 2.14 -8.98
C LEU A 184 -13.53 2.69 -8.93
N ARG A 185 -13.71 4.02 -9.09
CA ARG A 185 -15.03 4.65 -9.15
C ARG A 185 -15.84 4.10 -10.31
N GLU A 186 -15.31 4.14 -11.52
CA GLU A 186 -15.97 3.65 -12.73
C GLU A 186 -16.40 2.18 -12.58
N CYS A 187 -15.52 1.33 -12.04
CA CYS A 187 -15.84 -0.07 -11.78
C CYS A 187 -16.95 -0.25 -10.76
N LEU A 188 -16.93 0.52 -9.66
CA LEU A 188 -17.93 0.44 -8.60
C LEU A 188 -19.28 1.01 -9.05
N GLU A 189 -19.30 2.08 -9.85
CA GLU A 189 -20.50 2.64 -10.49
C GLU A 189 -21.13 1.62 -11.42
N ALA A 190 -20.34 1.00 -12.29
CA ALA A 190 -20.81 -0.05 -13.20
C ALA A 190 -21.42 -1.26 -12.44
N LYS A 191 -20.95 -1.52 -11.21
CA LYS A 191 -21.48 -2.58 -10.34
C LYS A 191 -22.65 -2.13 -9.43
N GLY A 192 -23.18 -0.93 -9.62
CA GLY A 192 -24.40 -0.44 -8.97
C GLY A 192 -24.26 0.00 -7.52
N LEU A 193 -23.04 0.23 -7.03
CA LEU A 193 -22.80 0.63 -5.62
C LEU A 193 -23.14 2.10 -5.33
N GLU A 194 -23.34 2.95 -6.34
CA GLU A 194 -23.78 4.35 -6.12
C GLU A 194 -25.26 4.49 -5.77
N GLN A 195 -26.10 3.56 -6.18
CA GLN A 195 -27.54 3.64 -5.92
C GLN A 195 -27.90 3.45 -4.44
N THR A 196 -27.04 2.84 -3.64
CA THR A 196 -27.25 2.67 -2.19
C THR A 196 -26.99 3.95 -1.39
N ARG A 197 -26.32 4.95 -1.97
CA ARG A 197 -26.02 6.24 -1.32
C ARG A 197 -27.17 7.24 -1.36
N SER A 198 -28.03 7.17 -2.36
CA SER A 198 -29.17 8.09 -2.50
C SER A 198 -30.41 7.66 -1.66
N GLN A 199 -30.48 6.38 -1.27
CA GLN A 199 -31.64 5.85 -0.49
C GLN A 199 -31.42 5.87 1.03
N GLY A 200 -30.23 6.13 1.52
CA GLY A 200 -29.92 6.24 2.96
C GLY A 200 -29.96 7.66 3.52
N ARG A 201 -30.53 8.62 2.80
CA ARG A 201 -30.63 10.03 3.20
C ARG A 201 -32.07 10.52 3.21
N THR A 202 -32.92 9.79 3.92
CA THR A 202 -34.28 10.23 4.33
C THR A 202 -34.40 10.10 5.82
#